data_3274129f4d762d3e752aa5c8f11682d9
#
_entry.id   3274129f4d762d3e752aa5c8f11682d9
#
_cell.length_a   1.000
_cell.length_b   1.000
_cell.length_c   1.000
_cell.angle_alpha   90.00
_cell.angle_beta   90.00
_cell.angle_gamma   90.00
#
_symmetry.space_group_name_H-M   'P 1'
#
loop_
_entity.id
_entity.type
_entity.pdbx_description
1 polymer ?
#
loop_
_entity_poly.entity_id
_entity_poly.type
_entity_poly.pdbx_seq_one_letter_code
_entity_poly.pdbx_strand_id
1 'polypeptide(L)'
;VLLLFYFCLMNFLENNDLKNKRVLVRVDFNVPLDEDRNVSDESRIVAAIPTINYVLSKNGIVVLLSHLGRPKGEDKTFSLLPVAKKLSTLLEKPVEFLNDCIGYEVEKKLKQSKAGEIYLLENLRFYKEETSGDKFFSEKLSRLGHVYINDAFGASHRPHSSMYGVVKHFKQKKYCGFLLQKEIYNLKKVFKKTTANSLAIIGGAKISSKIDVLYSLINIVDKIIIGGGMAYTFISSLGGNVGSSIIEKKSLNDAKEILKKAKQKNVEILLPVDSLNTDEFKNNLGTVTNIFDIPKGSMGLDIGPESISLFEKEILLSKTIIWNGPMGVFEFSNFSKGTRSIAEAVCNSTKIGSFSLVGGGDSVAAIKKYKLEEKISDLEETQESNE
;
A
#
# COMPACT_ATOMS: atom_id res chain seq x y z
N VAL A 1 -2.00 -6.63 2.03
CA VAL A 1 -2.34 -8.07 1.95
C VAL A 1 -3.79 -8.33 2.36
N LEU A 2 -4.33 -7.77 3.47
CA LEU A 2 -5.77 -7.85 3.78
C LEU A 2 -6.61 -7.20 2.67
N LEU A 3 -6.13 -6.13 2.09
CA LEU A 3 -6.74 -5.47 0.94
C LEU A 3 -6.66 -6.32 -0.34
N LEU A 4 -5.55 -6.99 -0.61
CA LEU A 4 -5.46 -7.96 -1.71
C LEU A 4 -6.51 -9.08 -1.56
N PHE A 5 -6.73 -9.56 -0.34
CA PHE A 5 -7.78 -10.54 -0.04
C PHE A 5 -9.18 -9.94 -0.26
N TYR A 6 -9.38 -8.68 0.11
CA TYR A 6 -10.63 -7.96 -0.11
C TYR A 6 -10.91 -7.73 -1.60
N PHE A 7 -9.87 -7.43 -2.40
CA PHE A 7 -9.97 -7.30 -3.86
C PHE A 7 -10.12 -8.66 -4.57
N CYS A 8 -9.60 -9.74 -4.02
CA CYS A 8 -9.88 -11.09 -4.53
C CYS A 8 -11.37 -11.48 -4.43
N LEU A 9 -12.15 -10.78 -3.60
CA LEU A 9 -13.60 -10.94 -3.48
C LEU A 9 -14.39 -10.01 -4.41
N MET A 10 -13.74 -9.12 -5.17
CA MET A 10 -14.39 -8.27 -6.16
C MET A 10 -14.33 -8.94 -7.53
N ASN A 11 -15.41 -8.85 -8.27
CA ASN A 11 -15.49 -9.37 -9.63
C ASN A 11 -14.71 -8.48 -10.61
N PHE A 12 -14.25 -9.04 -11.70
CA PHE A 12 -13.70 -8.27 -12.80
C PHE A 12 -14.80 -7.65 -13.66
N LEU A 13 -14.46 -6.54 -14.34
CA LEU A 13 -15.35 -5.87 -15.27
C LEU A 13 -15.43 -6.67 -16.58
N GLU A 14 -16.21 -7.75 -16.61
CA GLU A 14 -16.46 -8.53 -17.81
C GLU A 14 -17.96 -8.79 -17.94
N ASN A 15 -18.53 -8.43 -19.10
CA ASN A 15 -19.92 -8.70 -19.49
C ASN A 15 -21.02 -8.20 -18.54
N ASN A 16 -20.77 -7.08 -17.83
CA ASN A 16 -21.75 -6.50 -16.90
C ASN A 16 -22.78 -5.65 -17.65
N ASP A 17 -24.04 -5.83 -17.27
CA ASP A 17 -25.10 -4.92 -17.70
C ASP A 17 -25.01 -3.61 -16.90
N LEU A 18 -24.51 -2.55 -17.55
CA LEU A 18 -24.40 -1.20 -16.99
C LEU A 18 -25.37 -0.21 -17.64
N LYS A 19 -26.21 -0.66 -18.58
CA LYS A 19 -27.13 0.20 -19.33
C LYS A 19 -28.05 0.97 -18.38
N ASN A 20 -28.06 2.28 -18.53
CA ASN A 20 -28.84 3.24 -17.71
C ASN A 20 -28.55 3.15 -16.19
N LYS A 21 -27.43 2.55 -15.79
CA LYS A 21 -27.05 2.46 -14.37
C LYS A 21 -26.04 3.55 -14.02
N ARG A 22 -26.24 4.20 -12.89
CA ARG A 22 -25.21 5.05 -12.28
C ARG A 22 -24.11 4.15 -11.73
N VAL A 23 -22.92 4.28 -12.27
CA VAL A 23 -21.74 3.53 -11.88
C VAL A 23 -20.85 4.45 -11.07
N LEU A 24 -20.74 4.16 -9.78
CA LEU A 24 -19.92 4.89 -8.85
C LEU A 24 -18.48 4.39 -8.99
N VAL A 25 -17.58 5.19 -9.53
CA VAL A 25 -16.19 4.79 -9.82
C VAL A 25 -15.24 5.53 -8.89
N ARG A 26 -14.55 4.83 -8.01
CA ARG A 26 -13.50 5.40 -7.17
C ARG A 26 -12.19 5.41 -7.93
N VAL A 27 -11.72 6.59 -8.26
CA VAL A 27 -10.48 6.85 -9.00
C VAL A 27 -9.45 7.57 -8.11
N ASP A 28 -8.18 7.54 -8.46
CA ASP A 28 -7.13 8.28 -7.77
C ASP A 28 -6.68 9.50 -8.58
N PHE A 29 -7.41 10.60 -8.42
CA PHE A 29 -7.10 11.88 -9.04
C PHE A 29 -6.33 12.83 -8.09
N ASN A 30 -5.56 12.27 -7.18
CA ASN A 30 -4.65 13.04 -6.34
C ASN A 30 -3.42 13.45 -7.16
N VAL A 31 -3.61 14.42 -8.02
CA VAL A 31 -2.63 14.94 -8.98
C VAL A 31 -2.02 16.25 -8.48
N PRO A 32 -0.76 16.58 -8.85
CA PRO A 32 -0.19 17.89 -8.56
C PRO A 32 -0.87 18.98 -9.42
N LEU A 33 -1.05 20.15 -8.80
CA LEU A 33 -1.52 21.35 -9.46
C LEU A 33 -0.38 22.37 -9.52
N ASP A 34 -0.30 23.14 -10.61
CA ASP A 34 0.61 24.28 -10.73
C ASP A 34 0.13 25.53 -9.95
N GLU A 35 0.86 26.63 -10.04
CA GLU A 35 0.54 27.89 -9.37
C GLU A 35 -0.80 28.49 -9.86
N ASP A 36 -1.16 28.25 -11.12
CA ASP A 36 -2.44 28.65 -11.74
C ASP A 36 -3.56 27.64 -11.47
N ARG A 37 -3.27 26.62 -10.66
CA ARG A 37 -4.18 25.52 -10.30
C ARG A 37 -4.61 24.63 -11.48
N ASN A 38 -3.81 24.56 -12.53
CA ASN A 38 -3.98 23.56 -13.57
C ASN A 38 -3.29 22.25 -13.18
N VAL A 39 -3.77 21.14 -13.72
CA VAL A 39 -3.13 19.84 -13.53
C VAL A 39 -1.78 19.83 -14.23
N SER A 40 -0.69 19.70 -13.47
CA SER A 40 0.69 19.65 -13.99
C SER A 40 1.15 18.25 -14.37
N ASP A 41 0.54 17.20 -13.80
CA ASP A 41 0.75 15.80 -14.20
C ASP A 41 -0.60 15.09 -14.32
N GLU A 42 -0.92 14.64 -15.54
CA GLU A 42 -2.19 14.00 -15.89
C GLU A 42 -2.15 12.48 -15.84
N SER A 43 -1.00 11.87 -15.53
CA SER A 43 -0.77 10.43 -15.63
C SER A 43 -1.83 9.59 -14.90
N ARG A 44 -2.25 10.01 -13.71
CA ARG A 44 -3.29 9.35 -12.92
C ARG A 44 -4.69 9.50 -13.52
N ILE A 45 -4.97 10.61 -14.19
CA ILE A 45 -6.24 10.83 -14.87
C ILE A 45 -6.30 9.91 -16.10
N VAL A 46 -5.24 9.88 -16.90
CA VAL A 46 -5.11 9.03 -18.09
C VAL A 46 -5.25 7.55 -17.72
N ALA A 47 -4.68 7.13 -16.60
CA ALA A 47 -4.76 5.74 -16.13
C ALA A 47 -6.20 5.27 -15.83
N ALA A 48 -7.13 6.16 -15.48
CA ALA A 48 -8.52 5.83 -15.22
C ALA A 48 -9.41 5.85 -16.47
N ILE A 49 -8.97 6.44 -17.58
CA ILE A 49 -9.75 6.58 -18.83
C ILE A 49 -10.27 5.24 -19.37
N PRO A 50 -9.51 4.15 -19.39
CA PRO A 50 -10.02 2.85 -19.87
C PRO A 50 -11.27 2.40 -19.12
N THR A 51 -11.30 2.54 -17.79
CA THR A 51 -12.47 2.17 -16.97
C THR A 51 -13.66 3.08 -17.25
N ILE A 52 -13.44 4.40 -17.39
CA ILE A 52 -14.47 5.36 -17.73
C ILE A 52 -15.08 5.02 -19.09
N ASN A 53 -14.26 4.82 -20.12
CA ASN A 53 -14.69 4.48 -21.47
C ASN A 53 -15.45 3.15 -21.52
N TYR A 54 -15.05 2.17 -20.72
CA TYR A 54 -15.79 0.92 -20.62
C TYR A 54 -17.23 1.14 -20.11
N VAL A 55 -17.41 1.92 -19.05
CA VAL A 55 -18.75 2.24 -18.52
C VAL A 55 -19.59 2.95 -19.59
N LEU A 56 -19.01 3.91 -20.29
CA LEU A 56 -19.67 4.64 -21.36
C LEU A 56 -20.06 3.74 -22.55
N SER A 57 -19.18 2.81 -22.96
CA SER A 57 -19.44 1.85 -24.03
C SER A 57 -20.60 0.90 -23.73
N LYS A 58 -20.90 0.71 -22.43
CA LYS A 58 -22.05 -0.07 -21.96
C LYS A 58 -23.30 0.79 -21.71
N ASN A 59 -23.34 2.03 -22.22
CA ASN A 59 -24.42 2.99 -21.98
C ASN A 59 -24.70 3.22 -20.49
N GLY A 60 -23.66 3.18 -19.65
CA GLY A 60 -23.72 3.54 -18.24
C GLY A 60 -23.61 5.05 -18.02
N ILE A 61 -23.86 5.48 -16.80
CA ILE A 61 -23.66 6.84 -16.29
C ILE A 61 -22.47 6.79 -15.36
N VAL A 62 -21.44 7.58 -15.61
CA VAL A 62 -20.22 7.60 -14.81
C VAL A 62 -20.34 8.61 -13.69
N VAL A 63 -20.15 8.16 -12.44
CA VAL A 63 -20.09 9.03 -11.26
C VAL A 63 -18.75 8.82 -10.58
N LEU A 64 -17.83 9.76 -10.75
CA LEU A 64 -16.45 9.67 -10.27
C LEU A 64 -16.32 10.19 -8.84
N LEU A 65 -15.65 9.43 -8.00
CA LEU A 65 -15.26 9.77 -6.64
C LEU A 65 -13.74 9.86 -6.56
N SER A 66 -13.20 10.93 -6.02
CA SER A 66 -11.78 11.04 -5.75
C SER A 66 -11.47 11.92 -4.54
N HIS A 67 -10.19 11.97 -4.19
CA HIS A 67 -9.63 12.92 -3.25
C HIS A 67 -8.50 13.71 -3.90
N LEU A 68 -8.22 14.89 -3.36
CA LEU A 68 -7.07 15.72 -3.72
C LEU A 68 -6.45 16.28 -2.43
N GLY A 69 -5.15 16.07 -2.24
CA GLY A 69 -4.41 16.55 -1.08
C GLY A 69 -4.92 16.03 0.28
N ARG A 70 -4.67 16.82 1.32
CA ARG A 70 -5.07 16.50 2.71
C ARG A 70 -5.70 17.74 3.38
N PRO A 71 -6.85 18.23 2.89
CA PRO A 71 -7.53 19.34 3.52
C PRO A 71 -8.05 18.95 4.91
N LYS A 72 -8.10 19.94 5.84
CA LYS A 72 -8.67 19.76 7.18
C LYS A 72 -10.18 20.10 7.24
N GLY A 73 -10.83 20.22 6.10
CA GLY A 73 -12.22 20.59 5.89
C GLY A 73 -12.40 21.10 4.47
N GLU A 74 -13.50 21.82 4.20
CA GLU A 74 -13.71 22.44 2.89
C GLU A 74 -12.65 23.52 2.65
N ASP A 75 -11.85 23.32 1.61
CA ASP A 75 -10.81 24.25 1.15
C ASP A 75 -10.74 24.21 -0.38
N LYS A 76 -11.15 25.30 -1.02
CA LYS A 76 -11.21 25.40 -2.48
C LYS A 76 -9.86 25.22 -3.17
N THR A 77 -8.75 25.34 -2.44
CA THR A 77 -7.41 25.03 -3.00
C THR A 77 -7.23 23.56 -3.30
N PHE A 78 -8.05 22.69 -2.68
CA PHE A 78 -8.10 21.26 -2.93
C PHE A 78 -9.36 20.80 -3.67
N SER A 79 -10.07 21.74 -4.38
CA SER A 79 -11.22 21.38 -5.21
C SER A 79 -10.80 20.54 -6.42
N LEU A 80 -11.63 19.57 -6.77
CA LEU A 80 -11.46 18.73 -7.95
C LEU A 80 -11.94 19.39 -9.25
N LEU A 81 -12.43 20.62 -9.23
CA LEU A 81 -12.87 21.35 -10.43
C LEU A 81 -11.80 21.42 -11.53
N PRO A 82 -10.50 21.72 -11.25
CA PRO A 82 -9.46 21.70 -12.28
C PRO A 82 -9.28 20.31 -12.91
N VAL A 83 -9.43 19.25 -12.11
CA VAL A 83 -9.36 17.88 -12.59
C VAL A 83 -10.54 17.54 -13.51
N ALA A 84 -11.76 18.01 -13.19
CA ALA A 84 -12.93 17.86 -14.05
C ALA A 84 -12.72 18.49 -15.44
N LYS A 85 -12.16 19.70 -15.49
CA LYS A 85 -11.82 20.40 -16.72
C LYS A 85 -10.79 19.61 -17.54
N LYS A 86 -9.70 19.15 -16.91
CA LYS A 86 -8.65 18.37 -17.56
C LYS A 86 -9.18 17.04 -18.09
N LEU A 87 -9.99 16.33 -17.30
CA LEU A 87 -10.61 15.07 -17.71
C LEU A 87 -11.57 15.28 -18.89
N SER A 88 -12.34 16.38 -18.90
CA SER A 88 -13.22 16.73 -20.03
C SER A 88 -12.44 16.90 -21.33
N THR A 89 -11.27 17.55 -21.26
CA THR A 89 -10.36 17.71 -22.41
C THR A 89 -9.83 16.36 -22.89
N LEU A 90 -9.36 15.52 -21.96
CA LEU A 90 -8.77 14.20 -22.30
C LEU A 90 -9.79 13.20 -22.86
N LEU A 91 -11.04 13.28 -22.45
CA LEU A 91 -12.13 12.43 -22.94
C LEU A 91 -12.81 12.98 -24.20
N GLU A 92 -12.56 14.24 -24.57
CA GLU A 92 -13.29 14.99 -25.61
C GLU A 92 -14.82 14.94 -25.37
N LYS A 93 -15.21 14.93 -24.10
CA LYS A 93 -16.61 14.83 -23.64
C LYS A 93 -16.84 15.73 -22.44
N PRO A 94 -18.05 16.31 -22.30
CA PRO A 94 -18.36 17.10 -21.11
C PRO A 94 -18.31 16.23 -19.83
N VAL A 95 -17.60 16.72 -18.82
CA VAL A 95 -17.61 16.18 -17.46
C VAL A 95 -18.27 17.20 -16.57
N GLU A 96 -19.44 16.88 -16.05
CA GLU A 96 -20.17 17.77 -15.15
C GLU A 96 -19.59 17.64 -13.73
N PHE A 97 -19.14 18.77 -13.19
CA PHE A 97 -18.62 18.84 -11.82
C PHE A 97 -19.75 19.15 -10.85
N LEU A 98 -19.84 18.38 -9.76
CA LEU A 98 -20.80 18.61 -8.68
C LEU A 98 -20.07 19.16 -7.45
N ASN A 99 -20.52 20.30 -6.94
CA ASN A 99 -19.85 21.06 -5.88
C ASN A 99 -19.89 20.39 -4.48
N ASP A 100 -20.38 19.16 -4.40
CA ASP A 100 -20.36 18.34 -3.20
C ASP A 100 -20.25 16.86 -3.59
N CYS A 101 -19.90 16.00 -2.64
CA CYS A 101 -19.82 14.56 -2.85
C CYS A 101 -20.98 13.77 -2.24
N ILE A 102 -21.86 14.41 -1.47
CA ILE A 102 -23.08 13.86 -0.86
C ILE A 102 -24.15 14.93 -0.80
N GLY A 103 -25.36 14.56 -0.38
CA GLY A 103 -26.43 15.50 -0.09
C GLY A 103 -27.54 15.53 -1.14
N TYR A 104 -28.61 16.26 -0.79
CA TYR A 104 -29.86 16.27 -1.55
C TYR A 104 -29.66 16.75 -3.01
N GLU A 105 -28.89 17.83 -3.23
CA GLU A 105 -28.70 18.38 -4.57
C GLU A 105 -27.90 17.42 -5.46
N VAL A 106 -26.89 16.75 -4.92
CA VAL A 106 -26.12 15.71 -5.63
C VAL A 106 -27.02 14.54 -5.99
N GLU A 107 -27.79 14.03 -5.03
CA GLU A 107 -28.73 12.93 -5.28
C GLU A 107 -29.80 13.29 -6.31
N LYS A 108 -30.38 14.49 -6.21
CA LYS A 108 -31.40 15.01 -7.14
C LYS A 108 -30.86 15.10 -8.56
N LYS A 109 -29.66 15.68 -8.71
CA LYS A 109 -28.99 15.81 -10.01
C LYS A 109 -28.74 14.43 -10.64
N LEU A 110 -28.14 13.52 -9.87
CA LEU A 110 -27.83 12.18 -10.36
C LEU A 110 -29.09 11.32 -10.63
N LYS A 111 -30.23 11.56 -9.99
CA LYS A 111 -31.50 10.91 -10.34
C LYS A 111 -32.02 11.31 -11.72
N GLN A 112 -31.66 12.49 -12.21
CA GLN A 112 -32.05 13.00 -13.52
C GLN A 112 -31.04 12.66 -14.63
N SER A 113 -29.94 12.00 -14.28
CA SER A 113 -28.84 11.69 -15.20
C SER A 113 -29.24 10.69 -16.28
N LYS A 114 -28.61 10.85 -17.46
CA LYS A 114 -28.87 10.05 -18.66
C LYS A 114 -27.64 9.19 -19.01
N ALA A 115 -27.89 8.09 -19.74
CA ALA A 115 -26.81 7.24 -20.23
C ALA A 115 -25.78 8.02 -21.03
N GLY A 116 -24.49 7.76 -20.76
CA GLY A 116 -23.37 8.42 -21.41
C GLY A 116 -22.90 9.71 -20.74
N GLU A 117 -23.59 10.19 -19.71
CA GLU A 117 -23.16 11.35 -18.92
C GLU A 117 -22.07 10.97 -17.93
N ILE A 118 -21.18 11.95 -17.64
CA ILE A 118 -20.04 11.82 -16.75
C ILE A 118 -20.11 12.91 -15.70
N TYR A 119 -20.05 12.50 -14.45
CA TYR A 119 -20.04 13.38 -13.29
C TYR A 119 -18.77 13.19 -12.48
N LEU A 120 -18.11 14.28 -12.03
CA LEU A 120 -17.08 14.25 -11.02
C LEU A 120 -17.59 14.96 -9.78
N LEU A 121 -17.59 14.27 -8.64
CA LEU A 121 -17.98 14.84 -7.36
C LEU A 121 -16.83 15.64 -6.76
N GLU A 122 -17.15 16.55 -5.84
CA GLU A 122 -16.15 17.32 -5.09
C GLU A 122 -15.32 16.39 -4.17
N ASN A 123 -14.20 16.91 -3.71
CA ASN A 123 -13.19 16.23 -2.93
C ASN A 123 -13.77 15.54 -1.68
N LEU A 124 -13.71 14.22 -1.66
CA LEU A 124 -14.18 13.38 -0.55
C LEU A 124 -13.59 13.80 0.80
N ARG A 125 -12.33 14.28 0.81
CA ARG A 125 -11.60 14.67 2.03
C ARG A 125 -12.01 16.01 2.61
N PHE A 126 -12.97 16.71 2.02
CA PHE A 126 -13.63 17.82 2.70
C PHE A 126 -14.45 17.34 3.89
N TYR A 127 -14.79 16.05 3.90
CA TYR A 127 -15.46 15.36 5.00
C TYR A 127 -14.45 14.51 5.78
N LYS A 128 -14.28 14.78 7.08
CA LYS A 128 -13.44 13.96 7.98
C LYS A 128 -13.93 12.51 8.06
N GLU A 129 -15.22 12.30 7.83
CA GLU A 129 -15.91 11.02 7.78
C GLU A 129 -15.34 10.10 6.69
N GLU A 130 -14.78 10.65 5.62
CA GLU A 130 -14.09 9.86 4.59
C GLU A 130 -12.93 9.08 5.18
N THR A 131 -12.02 9.76 5.88
CA THR A 131 -10.81 9.15 6.42
C THR A 131 -11.04 8.29 7.65
N SER A 132 -12.10 8.57 8.42
CA SER A 132 -12.48 7.78 9.60
C SER A 132 -13.23 6.49 9.26
N GLY A 133 -13.61 6.26 7.99
CA GLY A 133 -14.39 5.09 7.60
C GLY A 133 -15.83 5.11 8.12
N ASP A 134 -16.43 6.30 8.24
CA ASP A 134 -17.76 6.50 8.82
C ASP A 134 -18.86 5.75 8.05
N LYS A 135 -19.73 5.08 8.80
CA LYS A 135 -20.79 4.24 8.22
C LYS A 135 -21.89 5.05 7.53
N PHE A 136 -22.28 6.18 8.13
CA PHE A 136 -23.36 7.03 7.58
C PHE A 136 -22.90 7.75 6.32
N PHE A 137 -21.64 8.20 6.31
CA PHE A 137 -21.05 8.79 5.11
C PHE A 137 -20.96 7.76 3.98
N SER A 138 -20.52 6.53 4.30
CA SER A 138 -20.47 5.41 3.36
C SER A 138 -21.85 5.09 2.77
N GLU A 139 -22.89 5.10 3.60
CA GLU A 139 -24.27 4.90 3.16
C GLU A 139 -24.74 6.01 2.23
N LYS A 140 -24.49 7.29 2.56
CA LYS A 140 -24.81 8.44 1.69
C LYS A 140 -24.14 8.32 0.33
N LEU A 141 -22.85 7.98 0.29
CA LEU A 141 -22.12 7.74 -0.98
C LEU A 141 -22.76 6.60 -1.78
N SER A 142 -23.16 5.53 -1.12
CA SER A 142 -23.75 4.35 -1.80
C SER A 142 -25.07 4.64 -2.53
N ARG A 143 -25.84 5.63 -2.08
CA ARG A 143 -27.11 6.07 -2.71
C ARG A 143 -26.90 6.70 -4.09
N LEU A 144 -25.69 7.15 -4.39
CA LEU A 144 -25.36 7.83 -5.65
C LEU A 144 -25.24 6.84 -6.82
N GLY A 145 -24.99 5.56 -6.56
CA GLY A 145 -24.75 4.55 -7.59
C GLY A 145 -25.59 3.28 -7.46
N HIS A 146 -25.74 2.56 -8.57
CA HIS A 146 -26.34 1.22 -8.63
C HIS A 146 -25.27 0.13 -8.67
N VAL A 147 -24.05 0.50 -9.09
CA VAL A 147 -22.87 -0.35 -9.25
C VAL A 147 -21.68 0.42 -8.70
N TYR A 148 -20.75 -0.28 -8.07
CA TYR A 148 -19.49 0.29 -7.59
C TYR A 148 -18.29 -0.30 -8.31
N ILE A 149 -17.37 0.55 -8.74
CA ILE A 149 -16.09 0.16 -9.30
C ILE A 149 -14.97 0.83 -8.49
N ASN A 150 -14.01 0.03 -8.03
CA ASN A 150 -12.77 0.55 -7.49
C ASN A 150 -11.68 0.53 -8.57
N ASP A 151 -11.13 1.70 -8.88
CA ASP A 151 -10.02 1.87 -9.82
C ASP A 151 -8.89 2.73 -9.22
N ALA A 152 -8.81 2.76 -7.89
CA ALA A 152 -7.84 3.56 -7.13
C ALA A 152 -6.91 2.66 -6.33
N PHE A 153 -5.92 2.04 -6.99
CA PHE A 153 -4.98 1.12 -6.34
C PHE A 153 -4.21 1.80 -5.19
N GLY A 154 -3.61 2.97 -5.44
CA GLY A 154 -2.81 3.69 -4.45
C GLY A 154 -3.54 4.10 -3.16
N ALA A 155 -4.89 4.23 -3.21
CA ALA A 155 -5.71 4.52 -2.03
C ALA A 155 -6.30 3.27 -1.38
N SER A 156 -6.13 2.10 -1.99
CA SER A 156 -6.86 0.86 -1.66
C SER A 156 -6.47 0.23 -0.33
N HIS A 157 -5.32 0.60 0.23
CA HIS A 157 -4.84 0.11 1.53
C HIS A 157 -5.49 0.82 2.74
N ARG A 158 -6.33 1.86 2.51
CA ARG A 158 -6.91 2.68 3.58
C ARG A 158 -8.37 2.27 3.85
N PRO A 159 -8.79 2.09 5.12
CA PRO A 159 -10.16 1.74 5.46
C PRO A 159 -11.14 2.93 5.34
N HIS A 160 -10.95 3.78 4.33
CA HIS A 160 -11.77 4.96 4.10
C HIS A 160 -13.21 4.60 3.72
N SER A 161 -14.14 5.53 3.95
CA SER A 161 -15.56 5.35 3.65
C SER A 161 -15.81 5.01 2.19
N SER A 162 -15.18 5.75 1.25
CA SER A 162 -15.33 5.53 -0.19
C SER A 162 -14.66 4.25 -0.70
N MET A 163 -13.78 3.63 0.08
CA MET A 163 -13.03 2.42 -0.30
C MET A 163 -13.61 1.16 0.35
N TYR A 164 -13.76 1.16 1.67
CA TYR A 164 -14.14 -0.01 2.45
C TYR A 164 -15.62 0.02 2.88
N GLY A 165 -16.10 1.16 3.37
CA GLY A 165 -17.44 1.30 3.90
C GLY A 165 -18.51 1.18 2.81
N VAL A 166 -18.37 1.95 1.74
CA VAL A 166 -19.30 2.03 0.61
C VAL A 166 -19.53 0.69 -0.07
N VAL A 167 -18.49 -0.14 -0.19
CA VAL A 167 -18.54 -1.44 -0.89
C VAL A 167 -19.49 -2.44 -0.24
N LYS A 168 -19.73 -2.32 1.07
CA LYS A 168 -20.66 -3.18 1.82
C LYS A 168 -22.12 -3.05 1.35
N HIS A 169 -22.47 -1.89 0.75
CA HIS A 169 -23.81 -1.59 0.27
C HIS A 169 -24.11 -2.15 -1.14
N PHE A 170 -23.07 -2.57 -1.90
CA PHE A 170 -23.24 -3.00 -3.30
C PHE A 170 -23.36 -4.53 -3.50
N LYS A 171 -23.39 -5.32 -2.41
CA LYS A 171 -23.50 -6.81 -2.47
C LYS A 171 -22.60 -7.40 -3.55
N GLN A 172 -23.19 -7.96 -4.62
CA GLN A 172 -22.46 -8.54 -5.77
C GLN A 172 -22.16 -7.54 -6.91
N LYS A 173 -22.66 -6.30 -6.83
CA LYS A 173 -22.47 -5.26 -7.88
C LYS A 173 -21.26 -4.38 -7.59
N LYS A 174 -20.13 -4.99 -7.29
CA LYS A 174 -18.85 -4.35 -6.96
C LYS A 174 -17.73 -4.97 -7.77
N TYR A 175 -16.96 -4.13 -8.46
CA TYR A 175 -15.98 -4.57 -9.44
C TYR A 175 -14.66 -3.84 -9.28
N CYS A 176 -13.58 -4.48 -9.75
CA CYS A 176 -12.29 -3.84 -9.96
C CYS A 176 -12.28 -3.15 -11.32
N GLY A 177 -11.88 -1.90 -11.39
CA GLY A 177 -11.58 -1.20 -12.64
C GLY A 177 -10.33 -1.74 -13.32
N PHE A 178 -10.08 -1.34 -14.56
CA PHE A 178 -8.97 -1.91 -15.35
C PHE A 178 -7.59 -1.58 -14.81
N LEU A 179 -7.39 -0.37 -14.24
CA LEU A 179 -6.13 -0.04 -13.58
C LEU A 179 -5.90 -0.98 -12.39
N LEU A 180 -6.89 -1.11 -11.52
CA LEU A 180 -6.81 -2.00 -10.37
C LEU A 180 -6.64 -3.47 -10.78
N GLN A 181 -7.33 -3.92 -11.85
CA GLN A 181 -7.16 -5.27 -12.40
C GLN A 181 -5.74 -5.53 -12.90
N LYS A 182 -5.15 -4.56 -13.61
CA LYS A 182 -3.76 -4.64 -14.10
C LYS A 182 -2.78 -4.78 -12.92
N GLU A 183 -2.94 -3.96 -11.88
CA GLU A 183 -2.12 -4.03 -10.67
C GLU A 183 -2.30 -5.39 -9.94
N ILE A 184 -3.54 -5.82 -9.73
CA ILE A 184 -3.83 -7.14 -9.15
C ILE A 184 -3.26 -8.28 -10.02
N TYR A 185 -3.33 -8.15 -11.36
CA TYR A 185 -2.77 -9.15 -12.26
C TYR A 185 -1.25 -9.19 -12.19
N ASN A 186 -0.59 -8.04 -12.12
CA ASN A 186 0.86 -7.96 -11.92
C ASN A 186 1.24 -8.59 -10.59
N LEU A 187 0.55 -8.24 -9.51
CA LEU A 187 0.72 -8.88 -8.20
C LEU A 187 0.46 -10.39 -8.27
N LYS A 188 -0.64 -10.83 -8.92
CA LYS A 188 -0.92 -12.27 -9.11
C LYS A 188 0.11 -12.98 -9.97
N LYS A 189 0.73 -12.32 -10.96
CA LYS A 189 1.87 -12.88 -11.70
C LYS A 189 3.08 -13.09 -10.77
N VAL A 190 3.32 -12.14 -9.90
CA VAL A 190 4.33 -12.28 -8.84
C VAL A 190 4.00 -13.51 -7.99
N PHE A 191 2.76 -13.63 -7.51
CA PHE A 191 2.30 -14.75 -6.68
C PHE A 191 2.11 -16.08 -7.45
N LYS A 192 1.77 -16.07 -8.76
CA LYS A 192 1.67 -17.30 -9.58
C LYS A 192 3.02 -17.77 -10.13
N LYS A 193 4.00 -16.89 -10.28
CA LYS A 193 5.38 -17.26 -10.58
C LYS A 193 6.16 -17.78 -9.35
N THR A 194 5.55 -17.82 -8.18
CA THR A 194 6.10 -18.44 -6.98
C THR A 194 6.08 -19.97 -7.06
N THR A 195 6.58 -20.53 -8.14
CA THR A 195 7.04 -21.90 -8.20
C THR A 195 8.52 -21.87 -7.85
N ALA A 196 8.82 -22.07 -6.57
CA ALA A 196 10.13 -22.15 -5.94
C ALA A 196 10.91 -20.81 -5.79
N ASN A 197 11.36 -20.55 -4.56
CA ASN A 197 12.24 -19.45 -4.13
C ASN A 197 11.59 -18.06 -4.08
N SER A 198 10.43 -17.94 -3.44
CA SER A 198 9.81 -16.66 -3.10
C SER A 198 10.22 -16.18 -1.71
N LEU A 199 10.57 -14.90 -1.59
CA LEU A 199 11.07 -14.29 -0.37
C LEU A 199 10.26 -13.02 -0.03
N ALA A 200 9.82 -12.91 1.22
CA ALA A 200 9.36 -11.67 1.78
C ALA A 200 10.40 -11.11 2.76
N ILE A 201 10.69 -9.82 2.68
CA ILE A 201 11.57 -9.09 3.59
C ILE A 201 10.69 -8.10 4.35
N ILE A 202 10.54 -8.33 5.65
CA ILE A 202 9.64 -7.53 6.50
C ILE A 202 10.45 -6.91 7.64
N GLY A 203 10.51 -5.58 7.62
CA GLY A 203 11.20 -4.78 8.63
C GLY A 203 10.27 -3.77 9.31
N GLY A 204 10.89 -2.86 10.05
CA GLY A 204 10.21 -1.81 10.79
C GLY A 204 10.20 -2.02 12.30
N ALA A 205 9.64 -1.05 13.05
CA ALA A 205 9.79 -1.00 14.51
C ALA A 205 8.87 -1.98 15.26
N LYS A 206 7.62 -2.19 14.79
CA LYS A 206 6.56 -2.85 15.56
C LYS A 206 5.94 -4.02 14.82
N ILE A 207 5.89 -5.19 15.49
CA ILE A 207 5.23 -6.39 14.95
C ILE A 207 3.71 -6.20 14.85
N SER A 208 3.08 -5.49 15.81
CA SER A 208 1.63 -5.28 15.86
C SER A 208 1.07 -4.65 14.58
N SER A 209 1.85 -3.81 13.92
CA SER A 209 1.47 -3.20 12.63
C SER A 209 1.59 -4.14 11.44
N LYS A 210 2.25 -5.29 11.59
CA LYS A 210 2.58 -6.24 10.51
C LYS A 210 2.02 -7.65 10.72
N ILE A 211 1.33 -7.93 11.82
CA ILE A 211 0.80 -9.27 12.17
C ILE A 211 -0.03 -9.86 11.03
N ASP A 212 -1.02 -9.11 10.54
CA ASP A 212 -1.90 -9.56 9.46
C ASP A 212 -1.15 -9.78 8.14
N VAL A 213 -0.14 -8.95 7.88
CA VAL A 213 0.75 -9.08 6.72
C VAL A 213 1.55 -10.37 6.82
N LEU A 214 2.16 -10.66 7.98
CA LEU A 214 2.94 -11.88 8.20
C LEU A 214 2.07 -13.13 8.06
N TYR A 215 0.86 -13.16 8.64
CA TYR A 215 -0.07 -14.27 8.48
C TYR A 215 -0.48 -14.51 7.03
N SER A 216 -0.60 -13.46 6.24
CA SER A 216 -0.93 -13.57 4.83
C SER A 216 0.26 -14.08 4.02
N LEU A 217 1.47 -13.55 4.28
CA LEU A 217 2.70 -13.95 3.60
C LEU A 217 3.05 -15.41 3.82
N ILE A 218 2.82 -15.97 5.01
CA ILE A 218 3.02 -17.40 5.32
C ILE A 218 2.22 -18.32 4.36
N ASN A 219 1.17 -17.85 3.71
CA ASN A 219 0.41 -18.67 2.77
C ASN A 219 0.88 -18.53 1.32
N ILE A 220 1.85 -17.65 1.02
CA ILE A 220 2.18 -17.26 -0.36
C ILE A 220 3.67 -17.18 -0.69
N VAL A 221 4.57 -17.25 0.33
CA VAL A 221 6.01 -17.23 0.10
C VAL A 221 6.69 -18.45 0.74
N ASP A 222 7.89 -18.78 0.25
CA ASP A 222 8.68 -19.90 0.78
C ASP A 222 9.53 -19.47 1.98
N LYS A 223 9.97 -18.19 2.00
CA LYS A 223 10.84 -17.64 3.05
C LYS A 223 10.40 -16.24 3.46
N ILE A 224 10.63 -15.91 4.73
CA ILE A 224 10.40 -14.58 5.29
C ILE A 224 11.63 -14.13 6.07
N ILE A 225 12.28 -13.06 5.65
CA ILE A 225 13.27 -12.34 6.45
C ILE A 225 12.54 -11.35 7.35
N ILE A 226 12.84 -11.38 8.64
CA ILE A 226 12.34 -10.42 9.61
C ILE A 226 13.50 -9.55 10.09
N GLY A 227 13.40 -8.24 9.92
CA GLY A 227 14.40 -7.27 10.33
C GLY A 227 13.81 -6.08 11.10
N GLY A 228 14.63 -5.07 11.35
CA GLY A 228 14.24 -3.88 12.09
C GLY A 228 13.91 -4.15 13.56
N GLY A 229 13.33 -3.18 14.24
CA GLY A 229 13.00 -3.26 15.67
C GLY A 229 12.08 -4.43 16.04
N MET A 230 11.19 -4.84 15.11
CA MET A 230 10.30 -5.97 15.34
C MET A 230 11.05 -7.30 15.53
N ALA A 231 12.24 -7.47 14.97
CA ALA A 231 13.05 -8.68 15.14
C ALA A 231 13.35 -8.96 16.63
N TYR A 232 13.58 -7.94 17.44
CA TYR A 232 13.85 -8.12 18.86
C TYR A 232 12.65 -8.69 19.62
N THR A 233 11.42 -8.42 19.18
CA THR A 233 10.23 -9.06 19.76
C THR A 233 10.21 -10.57 19.45
N PHE A 234 10.59 -10.99 18.23
CA PHE A 234 10.74 -12.40 17.88
C PHE A 234 11.85 -13.08 18.70
N ILE A 235 13.05 -12.45 18.76
CA ILE A 235 14.19 -12.97 19.55
C ILE A 235 13.81 -13.11 21.03
N SER A 236 13.19 -12.09 21.64
CA SER A 236 12.71 -12.15 23.02
C SER A 236 11.65 -13.24 23.23
N SER A 237 10.77 -13.48 22.26
CA SER A 237 9.78 -14.57 22.31
C SER A 237 10.40 -15.96 22.34
N LEU A 238 11.62 -16.09 21.80
CA LEU A 238 12.41 -17.31 21.79
C LEU A 238 13.34 -17.44 23.01
N GLY A 239 13.29 -16.47 23.93
CA GLY A 239 14.10 -16.46 25.17
C GLY A 239 15.43 -15.72 25.06
N GLY A 240 15.70 -15.02 23.97
CA GLY A 240 16.91 -14.19 23.81
C GLY A 240 16.91 -12.95 24.72
N ASN A 241 18.08 -12.56 25.17
CA ASN A 241 18.33 -11.30 25.86
C ASN A 241 18.60 -10.20 24.83
N VAL A 242 17.70 -9.24 24.71
CA VAL A 242 17.79 -8.16 23.72
C VAL A 242 18.15 -6.79 24.33
N GLY A 243 18.69 -6.80 25.55
CA GLY A 243 19.12 -5.59 26.27
C GLY A 243 18.00 -4.58 26.44
N SER A 244 18.26 -3.34 26.02
CA SER A 244 17.29 -2.23 26.00
C SER A 244 16.61 -2.02 24.65
N SER A 245 16.73 -2.98 23.72
CA SER A 245 16.09 -2.91 22.38
C SER A 245 14.58 -2.83 22.49
N ILE A 246 13.94 -2.29 21.46
CA ILE A 246 12.49 -2.15 21.43
C ILE A 246 11.80 -3.52 21.41
N ILE A 247 10.85 -3.73 22.33
CA ILE A 247 10.06 -4.97 22.45
C ILE A 247 8.59 -4.62 22.62
N GLU A 248 7.73 -5.24 21.83
CA GLU A 248 6.29 -5.24 22.09
C GLU A 248 5.88 -6.41 22.97
N LYS A 249 5.95 -6.24 24.30
CA LYS A 249 5.65 -7.29 25.29
C LYS A 249 4.28 -7.94 25.09
N LYS A 250 3.27 -7.18 24.62
CA LYS A 250 1.92 -7.70 24.35
C LYS A 250 1.88 -8.62 23.14
N SER A 251 2.83 -8.50 22.21
CA SER A 251 2.90 -9.27 20.96
C SER A 251 3.89 -10.45 21.00
N LEU A 252 4.44 -10.78 22.17
CA LEU A 252 5.35 -11.96 22.30
C LEU A 252 4.65 -13.28 21.93
N ASN A 253 3.39 -13.43 22.30
CA ASN A 253 2.59 -14.60 21.93
C ASN A 253 2.29 -14.62 20.43
N ASP A 254 2.00 -13.48 19.83
CA ASP A 254 1.77 -13.38 18.39
C ASP A 254 3.03 -13.78 17.62
N ALA A 255 4.22 -13.34 18.05
CA ALA A 255 5.49 -13.74 17.46
C ALA A 255 5.69 -15.27 17.50
N LYS A 256 5.41 -15.93 18.64
CA LYS A 256 5.47 -17.40 18.75
C LYS A 256 4.49 -18.09 17.82
N GLU A 257 3.25 -17.62 17.75
CA GLU A 257 2.23 -18.21 16.88
C GLU A 257 2.57 -18.04 15.40
N ILE A 258 3.15 -16.91 15.00
CA ILE A 258 3.65 -16.69 13.64
C ILE A 258 4.74 -17.69 13.28
N LEU A 259 5.76 -17.88 14.14
CA LEU A 259 6.83 -18.86 13.95
C LEU A 259 6.28 -20.30 13.84
N LYS A 260 5.36 -20.66 14.72
CA LYS A 260 4.68 -21.96 14.72
C LYS A 260 3.90 -22.19 13.42
N LYS A 261 3.13 -21.20 12.98
CA LYS A 261 2.33 -21.28 11.76
C LYS A 261 3.19 -21.36 10.50
N ALA A 262 4.29 -20.59 10.45
CA ALA A 262 5.26 -20.67 9.38
C ALA A 262 5.84 -22.07 9.26
N LYS A 263 6.27 -22.68 10.38
CA LYS A 263 6.76 -24.07 10.42
C LYS A 263 5.71 -25.06 9.93
N GLN A 264 4.44 -24.91 10.33
CA GLN A 264 3.34 -25.78 9.87
C GLN A 264 3.08 -25.69 8.37
N LYS A 265 3.40 -24.55 7.76
CA LYS A 265 3.23 -24.26 6.33
C LYS A 265 4.50 -24.49 5.52
N ASN A 266 5.57 -24.99 6.13
CA ASN A 266 6.89 -25.16 5.52
C ASN A 266 7.47 -23.83 4.99
N VAL A 267 7.19 -22.71 5.66
CA VAL A 267 7.78 -21.42 5.38
C VAL A 267 8.93 -21.17 6.35
N GLU A 268 10.10 -20.88 5.81
CA GLU A 268 11.30 -20.58 6.59
C GLU A 268 11.27 -19.12 7.04
N ILE A 269 11.34 -18.87 8.35
CA ILE A 269 11.53 -17.53 8.90
C ILE A 269 12.99 -17.33 9.27
N LEU A 270 13.64 -16.36 8.66
CA LEU A 270 15.01 -15.97 8.87
C LEU A 270 15.04 -14.74 9.79
N LEU A 271 15.59 -14.93 10.98
CA LEU A 271 15.85 -13.85 11.94
C LEU A 271 17.31 -13.42 11.84
N PRO A 272 17.66 -12.17 12.20
CA PRO A 272 19.05 -11.75 12.33
C PRO A 272 19.80 -12.63 13.33
N VAL A 273 21.09 -12.85 13.11
CA VAL A 273 21.97 -13.61 14.00
C VAL A 273 22.84 -12.70 14.84
N ASP A 274 23.10 -11.49 14.35
CA ASP A 274 23.84 -10.44 15.04
C ASP A 274 23.15 -9.08 14.92
N SER A 275 23.52 -8.15 15.79
CA SER A 275 22.94 -6.83 15.90
C SER A 275 24.01 -5.78 16.14
N LEU A 276 23.88 -4.62 15.50
CA LEU A 276 24.69 -3.43 15.76
C LEU A 276 24.00 -2.57 16.80
N ASN A 277 24.62 -2.41 17.97
CA ASN A 277 24.00 -1.87 19.16
C ASN A 277 24.70 -0.58 19.63
N THR A 278 23.97 0.25 20.36
CA THR A 278 24.45 1.46 21.04
C THR A 278 23.77 1.62 22.39
N ASP A 279 24.32 2.44 23.27
CA ASP A 279 23.76 2.69 24.60
C ASP A 279 22.61 3.72 24.57
N GLU A 280 22.55 4.56 23.55
CA GLU A 280 21.55 5.60 23.38
C GLU A 280 20.96 5.58 21.96
N PHE A 281 19.72 6.03 21.81
CA PHE A 281 19.10 6.23 20.50
C PHE A 281 19.66 7.48 19.81
N LYS A 282 20.92 7.37 19.37
CA LYS A 282 21.69 8.43 18.68
C LYS A 282 22.58 7.81 17.61
N ASN A 283 23.04 8.64 16.68
CA ASN A 283 23.95 8.23 15.61
C ASN A 283 25.41 8.08 16.11
N ASN A 284 25.63 7.28 17.16
CA ASN A 284 26.94 6.96 17.73
C ASN A 284 27.61 5.78 17.00
N LEU A 285 28.87 5.50 17.29
CA LEU A 285 29.49 4.26 16.88
C LEU A 285 28.83 3.09 17.62
N GLY A 286 28.48 2.04 16.87
CA GLY A 286 27.84 0.86 17.42
C GLY A 286 28.83 -0.29 17.66
N THR A 287 28.43 -1.23 18.52
CA THR A 287 29.13 -2.49 18.77
C THR A 287 28.30 -3.66 18.29
N VAL A 288 28.92 -4.60 17.56
CA VAL A 288 28.26 -5.81 17.08
C VAL A 288 28.24 -6.87 18.18
N THR A 289 27.07 -7.46 18.42
CA THR A 289 26.92 -8.61 19.33
C THR A 289 26.01 -9.67 18.72
N ASN A 290 26.02 -10.86 19.29
CA ASN A 290 24.99 -11.85 19.01
C ASN A 290 23.61 -11.29 19.37
N ILE A 291 22.60 -11.47 18.50
CA ILE A 291 21.28 -10.88 18.71
C ILE A 291 20.52 -11.50 19.89
N PHE A 292 20.86 -12.75 20.29
CA PHE A 292 20.29 -13.42 21.43
C PHE A 292 20.92 -13.00 22.79
N ASP A 293 22.01 -12.24 22.73
CA ASP A 293 22.72 -11.80 23.95
C ASP A 293 23.25 -10.36 23.79
N ILE A 294 22.31 -9.43 23.68
CA ILE A 294 22.62 -7.98 23.66
C ILE A 294 22.83 -7.51 25.10
N PRO A 295 23.95 -6.82 25.41
CA PRO A 295 24.26 -6.38 26.76
C PRO A 295 23.16 -5.50 27.38
N LYS A 296 22.99 -5.62 28.69
CA LYS A 296 22.07 -4.76 29.44
C LYS A 296 22.50 -3.29 29.28
N GLY A 297 21.56 -2.42 28.97
CA GLY A 297 21.81 -1.00 28.71
C GLY A 297 22.05 -0.67 27.24
N SER A 298 22.42 -1.65 26.41
CA SER A 298 22.57 -1.46 24.97
C SER A 298 21.29 -1.81 24.21
N MET A 299 21.03 -1.14 23.09
CA MET A 299 19.90 -1.35 22.22
C MET A 299 20.35 -1.56 20.77
N GLY A 300 19.77 -2.52 20.09
CA GLY A 300 20.04 -2.76 18.68
C GLY A 300 19.34 -1.74 17.79
N LEU A 301 20.09 -1.14 16.87
CA LEU A 301 19.59 -0.16 15.91
C LEU A 301 19.73 -0.59 14.44
N ASP A 302 20.55 -1.61 14.15
CA ASP A 302 20.67 -2.21 12.81
C ASP A 302 21.04 -3.69 12.95
N ILE A 303 20.92 -4.44 11.86
CA ILE A 303 21.44 -5.80 11.75
C ILE A 303 22.97 -5.77 11.61
N GLY A 304 23.64 -6.81 12.12
CA GLY A 304 25.10 -6.93 12.01
C GLY A 304 25.56 -7.54 10.68
N PRO A 305 26.87 -7.64 10.49
CA PRO A 305 27.48 -8.09 9.23
C PRO A 305 27.18 -9.56 8.88
N GLU A 306 27.04 -10.45 9.88
CA GLU A 306 26.69 -11.85 9.63
C GLU A 306 25.25 -11.97 9.14
N SER A 307 24.32 -11.20 9.72
CA SER A 307 22.93 -11.12 9.28
C SER A 307 22.82 -10.57 7.87
N ILE A 308 23.60 -9.53 7.54
CA ILE A 308 23.68 -8.96 6.19
C ILE A 308 24.06 -10.07 5.20
N SER A 309 25.17 -10.77 5.46
CA SER A 309 25.67 -11.83 4.57
C SER A 309 24.67 -12.97 4.39
N LEU A 310 24.00 -13.38 5.47
CA LEU A 310 22.95 -14.41 5.45
C LEU A 310 21.78 -13.97 4.56
N PHE A 311 21.30 -12.74 4.73
CA PHE A 311 20.14 -12.23 4.01
C PHE A 311 20.45 -11.96 2.54
N GLU A 312 21.62 -11.40 2.22
CA GLU A 312 22.09 -11.20 0.84
C GLU A 312 22.09 -12.51 0.05
N LYS A 313 22.60 -13.59 0.66
CA LYS A 313 22.58 -14.92 0.04
C LYS A 313 21.17 -15.38 -0.30
N GLU A 314 20.23 -15.25 0.61
CA GLU A 314 18.85 -15.68 0.40
C GLU A 314 18.14 -14.80 -0.63
N ILE A 315 18.41 -13.50 -0.64
CA ILE A 315 17.89 -12.56 -1.64
C ILE A 315 18.35 -12.93 -3.06
N LEU A 316 19.64 -13.22 -3.23
CA LEU A 316 20.21 -13.58 -4.53
C LEU A 316 19.73 -14.93 -5.06
N LEU A 317 19.33 -15.86 -4.18
CA LEU A 317 18.73 -17.13 -4.56
C LEU A 317 17.24 -17.01 -4.92
N SER A 318 16.61 -15.91 -4.56
CA SER A 318 15.16 -15.74 -4.71
C SER A 318 14.79 -15.29 -6.12
N LYS A 319 13.65 -15.80 -6.64
CA LYS A 319 13.10 -15.42 -7.95
C LYS A 319 12.03 -14.33 -7.85
N THR A 320 11.40 -14.24 -6.69
CA THR A 320 10.38 -13.22 -6.38
C THR A 320 10.68 -12.67 -5.01
N ILE A 321 10.80 -11.36 -4.90
CA ILE A 321 11.15 -10.65 -3.67
C ILE A 321 10.09 -9.60 -3.40
N ILE A 322 9.54 -9.60 -2.18
CA ILE A 322 8.65 -8.57 -1.67
C ILE A 322 9.34 -7.94 -0.47
N TRP A 323 9.54 -6.63 -0.48
CA TRP A 323 10.19 -5.93 0.61
C TRP A 323 9.30 -4.81 1.18
N ASN A 324 9.08 -4.84 2.51
CA ASN A 324 8.34 -3.83 3.24
C ASN A 324 8.94 -3.58 4.63
N GLY A 325 9.57 -2.44 4.82
CA GLY A 325 10.19 -1.96 6.06
C GLY A 325 11.71 -2.14 6.12
N PRO A 326 12.43 -1.16 6.71
CA PRO A 326 13.89 -1.14 6.80
C PRO A 326 14.41 -2.18 7.81
N MET A 327 15.72 -2.49 7.70
CA MET A 327 16.40 -3.44 8.59
C MET A 327 16.97 -2.79 9.85
N GLY A 328 17.15 -1.49 9.83
CA GLY A 328 17.67 -0.68 10.93
C GLY A 328 17.20 0.76 10.86
N VAL A 329 17.72 1.60 11.74
CA VAL A 329 17.47 3.05 11.78
C VAL A 329 18.31 3.72 10.70
N PHE A 330 17.90 3.53 9.43
CA PHE A 330 18.67 3.94 8.25
C PHE A 330 18.83 5.45 8.11
N GLU A 331 18.10 6.24 8.87
CA GLU A 331 18.26 7.69 9.01
C GLU A 331 19.60 8.04 9.64
N PHE A 332 20.08 7.20 10.57
CA PHE A 332 21.41 7.33 11.19
C PHE A 332 22.47 6.69 10.30
N SER A 333 23.48 7.46 9.91
CA SER A 333 24.53 6.99 9.00
C SER A 333 25.28 5.75 9.52
N ASN A 334 25.49 5.65 10.83
CA ASN A 334 26.17 4.52 11.44
C ASN A 334 25.30 3.24 11.52
N PHE A 335 23.96 3.37 11.37
CA PHE A 335 22.98 2.28 11.47
C PHE A 335 22.18 2.09 10.17
N SER A 336 22.75 2.53 9.05
CA SER A 336 22.12 2.47 7.73
C SER A 336 22.61 1.32 6.86
N LYS A 337 23.70 0.65 7.26
CA LYS A 337 24.39 -0.36 6.46
C LYS A 337 23.51 -1.57 6.19
N GLY A 338 22.77 -2.06 7.17
CA GLY A 338 21.86 -3.19 7.03
C GLY A 338 20.81 -2.92 5.95
N THR A 339 20.07 -1.81 6.07
CA THR A 339 19.04 -1.43 5.08
C THR A 339 19.64 -1.22 3.69
N ARG A 340 20.80 -0.57 3.60
CA ARG A 340 21.49 -0.32 2.32
C ARG A 340 21.95 -1.60 1.64
N SER A 341 22.59 -2.52 2.36
CA SER A 341 23.05 -3.80 1.81
C SER A 341 21.88 -4.63 1.29
N ILE A 342 20.77 -4.67 2.02
CA ILE A 342 19.56 -5.37 1.55
C ILE A 342 18.99 -4.71 0.28
N ALA A 343 18.95 -3.37 0.21
CA ALA A 343 18.53 -2.66 -0.99
C ALA A 343 19.42 -3.01 -2.21
N GLU A 344 20.74 -2.99 -2.04
CA GLU A 344 21.71 -3.34 -3.08
C GLU A 344 21.57 -4.81 -3.51
N ALA A 345 21.35 -5.74 -2.57
CA ALA A 345 21.13 -7.15 -2.87
C ALA A 345 19.83 -7.38 -3.67
N VAL A 346 18.74 -6.69 -3.32
CA VAL A 346 17.47 -6.74 -4.07
C VAL A 346 17.66 -6.22 -5.49
N CYS A 347 18.38 -5.09 -5.67
CA CYS A 347 18.72 -4.56 -7.00
C CYS A 347 19.57 -5.55 -7.82
N ASN A 348 20.56 -6.18 -7.20
CA ASN A 348 21.40 -7.17 -7.86
C ASN A 348 20.60 -8.42 -8.28
N SER A 349 19.72 -8.88 -7.42
CA SER A 349 18.80 -9.99 -7.73
C SER A 349 17.85 -9.62 -8.89
N THR A 350 17.35 -8.39 -8.91
CA THR A 350 16.51 -7.89 -10.01
C THR A 350 17.27 -7.87 -11.32
N LYS A 351 18.52 -7.40 -11.31
CA LYS A 351 19.39 -7.34 -12.49
C LYS A 351 19.64 -8.72 -13.12
N ILE A 352 19.68 -9.77 -12.30
CA ILE A 352 19.87 -11.17 -12.78
C ILE A 352 18.54 -11.87 -13.09
N GLY A 353 17.43 -11.14 -13.12
CA GLY A 353 16.14 -11.63 -13.62
C GLY A 353 15.11 -12.00 -12.55
N SER A 354 15.34 -11.68 -11.29
CA SER A 354 14.31 -11.81 -10.25
C SER A 354 13.30 -10.67 -10.37
N PHE A 355 12.07 -10.93 -9.96
CA PHE A 355 11.08 -9.87 -9.78
C PHE A 355 11.17 -9.31 -8.36
N SER A 356 11.27 -8.00 -8.23
CA SER A 356 11.28 -7.31 -6.94
C SER A 356 10.16 -6.28 -6.84
N LEU A 357 9.39 -6.36 -5.76
CA LEU A 357 8.38 -5.39 -5.36
C LEU A 357 8.81 -4.77 -4.03
N VAL A 358 8.99 -3.47 -4.00
CA VAL A 358 9.30 -2.72 -2.78
C VAL A 358 8.14 -1.80 -2.45
N GLY A 359 7.61 -1.91 -1.23
CA GLY A 359 6.48 -1.12 -0.75
C GLY A 359 6.67 -0.66 0.70
N GLY A 360 5.85 0.32 1.11
CA GLY A 360 5.94 0.98 2.41
C GLY A 360 6.82 2.21 2.38
N GLY A 361 6.36 3.29 3.04
CA GLY A 361 6.99 4.61 2.98
C GLY A 361 8.47 4.61 3.31
N ASP A 362 8.88 3.91 4.38
CA ASP A 362 10.27 3.85 4.82
C ASP A 362 11.17 3.08 3.85
N SER A 363 10.68 1.98 3.26
CA SER A 363 11.45 1.21 2.27
C SER A 363 11.67 2.01 1.00
N VAL A 364 10.62 2.68 0.52
CA VAL A 364 10.69 3.55 -0.66
C VAL A 364 11.60 4.75 -0.39
N ALA A 365 11.52 5.34 0.82
CA ALA A 365 12.43 6.42 1.24
C ALA A 365 13.90 5.95 1.27
N ALA A 366 14.17 4.73 1.73
CA ALA A 366 15.51 4.16 1.71
C ALA A 366 16.00 3.95 0.26
N ILE A 367 15.19 3.37 -0.63
CA ILE A 367 15.52 3.18 -2.05
C ILE A 367 15.87 4.53 -2.71
N LYS A 368 15.06 5.57 -2.48
CA LYS A 368 15.29 6.93 -2.98
C LYS A 368 16.57 7.54 -2.41
N LYS A 369 16.78 7.41 -1.09
CA LYS A 369 18.01 7.89 -0.42
C LYS A 369 19.28 7.30 -1.06
N TYR A 370 19.23 6.03 -1.48
CA TYR A 370 20.36 5.34 -2.09
C TYR A 370 20.39 5.42 -3.63
N LYS A 371 19.42 6.11 -4.27
CA LYS A 371 19.31 6.29 -5.74
C LYS A 371 19.26 4.95 -6.49
N LEU A 372 18.35 4.07 -6.04
CA LEU A 372 18.23 2.71 -6.55
C LEU A 372 16.87 2.44 -7.25
N GLU A 373 16.05 3.49 -7.49
CA GLU A 373 14.67 3.38 -7.98
C GLU A 373 14.58 2.61 -9.30
N GLU A 374 15.44 2.94 -10.27
CA GLU A 374 15.44 2.33 -11.60
C GLU A 374 15.91 0.86 -11.62
N LYS A 375 16.42 0.36 -10.50
CA LYS A 375 16.98 -0.99 -10.38
C LYS A 375 16.02 -1.98 -9.73
N ILE A 376 14.80 -1.55 -9.41
CA ILE A 376 13.72 -2.34 -8.80
C ILE A 376 12.65 -2.58 -9.86
N SER A 377 12.03 -3.76 -9.89
CA SER A 377 10.99 -4.09 -10.88
C SER A 377 9.70 -3.29 -10.68
N ASP A 378 9.32 -3.05 -9.43
CA ASP A 378 8.13 -2.28 -9.08
C ASP A 378 8.31 -1.60 -7.71
N LEU A 379 7.94 -0.32 -7.62
CA LEU A 379 8.05 0.53 -6.44
C LEU A 379 6.64 1.02 -6.05
N GLU A 380 6.08 0.47 -4.98
CA GLU A 380 4.82 0.98 -4.43
C GLU A 380 5.07 2.21 -3.54
N GLU A 381 4.87 3.39 -4.08
CA GLU A 381 4.82 4.61 -3.27
C GLU A 381 3.57 4.64 -2.39
N THR A 382 3.63 3.99 -1.24
CA THR A 382 2.71 4.31 -0.16
C THR A 382 3.19 5.60 0.48
N GLN A 383 2.48 6.70 0.25
CA GLN A 383 2.68 7.91 1.05
C GLN A 383 2.23 7.61 2.49
N GLU A 384 3.11 6.99 3.27
CA GLU A 384 2.98 7.03 4.72
C GLU A 384 3.38 8.43 5.18
N SER A 385 2.45 9.07 5.88
CA SER A 385 2.65 10.34 6.55
C SER A 385 3.76 10.22 7.58
N ASN A 386 4.81 11.03 7.47
CA ASN A 386 5.57 11.42 8.64
C ASN A 386 4.59 12.10 9.62
N GLU A 387 4.28 11.46 10.75
CA GLU A 387 3.92 12.08 12.01
C GLU A 387 5.15 12.26 12.87
#